data_20fa772a735e49c9583e2c9532847a7a
#
_entry.id   20fa772a735e49c9583e2c9532847a7a
#
_cell.length_a   1.000
_cell.length_b   1.000
_cell.length_c   1.000
_cell.angle_alpha   90.00
_cell.angle_beta   90.00
_cell.angle_gamma   90.00
#
_symmetry.space_group_name_H-M   'P 1'
#
loop_
_entity.id
_entity.type
_entity.pdbx_description
1 polymer ?
#
loop_
_entity_poly.entity_id
_entity_poly.type
_entity_poly.pdbx_seq_one_letter_code
_entity_poly.pdbx_strand_id
1 'polypeptide(L)'
;NGSSFLAESVGSFNIKASLTPQISNEIIIQVSNVDAPSAFTKKAIIEDYTGTWCGWCPRVSYGISLVEEQTDKVFSVGAHIGDFMENSYSNSLKDAFGVTGYPTAYVNRSAVWAYPEPNNVAQAVNQATGVANVGLSVGSILDGSTIKLLVSTGFNENVSGTKLVIFILEDGIIASQSNYTS
;
A
#
# COMPACT_ATOMS: atom_id res chain seq x y z
N ASN A 1 -12.29 2.44 12.05
CA ASN A 1 -12.93 1.36 11.29
C ASN A 1 -12.43 1.42 9.85
N GLY A 2 -11.33 0.73 9.55
CA GLY A 2 -10.90 0.50 8.18
C GLY A 2 -11.99 -0.30 7.46
N SER A 3 -12.49 0.22 6.34
CA SER A 3 -13.47 -0.50 5.54
C SER A 3 -12.72 -1.49 4.65
N SER A 4 -12.92 -2.78 4.88
CA SER A 4 -12.45 -3.82 3.97
C SER A 4 -13.61 -4.25 3.07
N PHE A 5 -13.33 -4.37 1.79
CA PHE A 5 -14.23 -4.96 0.81
C PHE A 5 -13.81 -6.41 0.56
N LEU A 6 -14.75 -7.34 0.66
CA LEU A 6 -14.56 -8.74 0.33
C LEU A 6 -15.43 -9.06 -0.89
N ALA A 7 -14.81 -9.38 -2.02
CA ALA A 7 -15.52 -9.90 -3.16
C ALA A 7 -15.60 -11.43 -3.06
N GLU A 8 -16.80 -11.97 -2.87
CA GLU A 8 -17.05 -13.42 -2.80
C GLU A 8 -17.44 -14.02 -4.17
N SER A 9 -17.62 -13.15 -5.16
CA SER A 9 -17.97 -13.55 -6.53
C SER A 9 -17.42 -12.57 -7.55
N VAL A 10 -17.34 -12.99 -8.80
CA VAL A 10 -17.06 -12.08 -9.92
C VAL A 10 -18.25 -11.16 -10.15
N GLY A 11 -17.98 -9.90 -10.45
CA GLY A 11 -19.03 -8.90 -10.67
C GLY A 11 -18.52 -7.48 -10.62
N SER A 12 -19.43 -6.54 -10.82
CA SER A 12 -19.17 -5.11 -10.65
C SER A 12 -19.66 -4.66 -9.28
N PHE A 13 -18.82 -3.97 -8.55
CA PHE A 13 -19.09 -3.50 -7.20
C PHE A 13 -18.86 -1.99 -7.13
N ASN A 14 -19.85 -1.28 -6.58
CA ASN A 14 -19.74 0.16 -6.34
C ASN A 14 -19.27 0.39 -4.91
N ILE A 15 -18.11 1.00 -4.74
CA ILE A 15 -17.55 1.32 -3.43
C ILE A 15 -17.48 2.84 -3.28
N LYS A 16 -17.97 3.34 -2.14
CA LYS A 16 -17.83 4.73 -1.74
C LYS A 16 -16.88 4.81 -0.56
N ALA A 17 -15.84 5.63 -0.70
CA ALA A 17 -15.03 6.04 0.43
C ALA A 17 -15.43 7.46 0.83
N SER A 18 -15.66 7.70 2.12
CA SER A 18 -15.91 9.03 2.64
C SER A 18 -14.79 9.44 3.58
N LEU A 19 -14.13 10.55 3.25
CA LEU A 19 -13.20 11.27 4.12
C LEU A 19 -13.87 12.56 4.53
N THR A 20 -14.07 12.79 5.81
CA THR A 20 -14.64 14.05 6.30
C THR A 20 -13.55 15.13 6.27
N PRO A 21 -13.74 16.30 5.63
CA PRO A 21 -14.98 16.80 5.04
C PRO A 21 -15.22 16.43 3.57
N GLN A 22 -14.35 15.67 2.94
CA GLN A 22 -14.48 15.32 1.53
C GLN A 22 -15.12 13.95 1.38
N ILE A 23 -16.18 13.87 0.59
CA ILE A 23 -16.78 12.62 0.16
C ILE A 23 -16.07 12.25 -1.14
N SER A 24 -15.39 11.10 -1.15
CA SER A 24 -14.88 10.58 -2.41
C SER A 24 -16.07 10.19 -3.29
N ASN A 25 -15.87 10.33 -4.58
CA ASN A 25 -16.79 9.86 -5.56
C ASN A 25 -16.89 8.33 -5.52
N GLU A 26 -17.92 7.82 -6.17
CA GLU A 26 -18.15 6.39 -6.28
C GLU A 26 -16.98 5.70 -6.99
N ILE A 27 -16.43 4.65 -6.38
CA ILE A 27 -15.44 3.78 -7.01
C ILE A 27 -16.19 2.54 -7.50
N ILE A 28 -16.13 2.29 -8.79
CA ILE A 28 -16.66 1.05 -9.37
C ILE A 28 -15.51 0.05 -9.48
N ILE A 29 -15.62 -1.05 -8.74
CA ILE A 29 -14.68 -2.17 -8.83
C ILE A 29 -15.35 -3.29 -9.61
N GLN A 30 -14.74 -3.69 -10.70
CA GLN A 30 -15.13 -4.89 -11.42
C GLN A 30 -14.14 -6.01 -11.12
N VAL A 31 -14.62 -7.08 -10.53
CA VAL A 31 -13.83 -8.29 -10.26
C VAL A 31 -14.19 -9.31 -11.32
N SER A 32 -13.19 -9.75 -12.07
CA SER A 32 -13.34 -10.78 -13.09
C SER A 32 -12.28 -11.86 -12.89
N ASN A 33 -12.65 -13.12 -13.12
CA ASN A 33 -11.67 -14.16 -13.29
C ASN A 33 -11.21 -14.13 -14.75
N VAL A 34 -9.91 -13.99 -14.94
CA VAL A 34 -9.25 -14.19 -16.24
C VAL A 34 -8.41 -15.45 -16.15
N ASP A 35 -8.25 -16.14 -17.26
CA ASP A 35 -7.32 -17.26 -17.33
C ASP A 35 -5.94 -16.77 -16.86
N ALA A 36 -5.44 -17.39 -15.79
CA ALA A 36 -4.21 -16.97 -15.18
C ALA A 36 -3.05 -17.28 -16.14
N PRO A 37 -2.12 -16.34 -16.37
CA PRO A 37 -0.87 -16.67 -17.05
C PRO A 37 -0.12 -17.73 -16.23
N SER A 38 0.74 -18.49 -16.87
CA SER A 38 1.50 -19.57 -16.23
C SER A 38 2.42 -19.12 -15.09
N ALA A 39 2.67 -17.83 -14.97
CA ALA A 39 3.41 -17.21 -13.86
C ALA A 39 2.99 -15.75 -13.65
N PHE A 40 2.81 -15.37 -12.40
CA PHE A 40 2.60 -13.98 -12.00
C PHE A 40 3.90 -13.36 -11.48
N THR A 41 4.09 -12.09 -11.77
CA THR A 41 5.20 -11.31 -11.19
C THR A 41 4.91 -11.04 -9.71
N LYS A 42 5.78 -11.55 -8.85
CA LYS A 42 5.70 -11.25 -7.41
C LYS A 42 6.13 -9.81 -7.16
N LYS A 43 5.33 -9.10 -6.41
CA LYS A 43 5.57 -7.72 -5.98
C LYS A 43 5.48 -7.66 -4.46
N ALA A 44 6.03 -6.60 -3.88
CA ALA A 44 5.95 -6.36 -2.45
C ALA A 44 5.52 -4.92 -2.18
N ILE A 45 5.04 -4.68 -0.97
CA ILE A 45 4.66 -3.36 -0.48
C ILE A 45 5.42 -3.05 0.80
N ILE A 46 5.92 -1.82 0.91
CA ILE A 46 6.41 -1.23 2.15
C ILE A 46 5.33 -0.27 2.65
N GLU A 47 4.85 -0.46 3.86
CA GLU A 47 3.99 0.48 4.57
C GLU A 47 4.85 1.20 5.61
N ASP A 48 5.15 2.48 5.36
CA ASP A 48 5.97 3.35 6.23
C ASP A 48 5.06 4.19 7.11
N TYR A 49 5.05 3.90 8.41
CA TYR A 49 4.37 4.70 9.41
C TYR A 49 5.28 5.84 9.83
N THR A 50 4.91 7.05 9.47
CA THR A 50 5.78 8.21 9.44
C THR A 50 5.05 9.49 9.89
N GLY A 51 5.77 10.60 9.89
CA GLY A 51 5.21 11.94 10.14
C GLY A 51 6.26 13.02 9.87
N THR A 52 5.82 14.19 9.44
CA THR A 52 6.70 15.32 9.13
C THR A 52 7.47 15.83 10.36
N TRP A 53 6.95 15.61 11.55
CA TRP A 53 7.57 15.93 12.83
C TRP A 53 8.65 14.93 13.25
N CYS A 54 8.69 13.73 12.64
CA CYS A 54 9.56 12.64 13.02
C CYS A 54 10.96 12.82 12.43
N GLY A 55 11.92 13.24 13.24
CA GLY A 55 13.29 13.54 12.78
C GLY A 55 14.11 12.31 12.37
N TRP A 56 13.71 11.09 12.77
CA TRP A 56 14.35 9.83 12.34
C TRP A 56 13.67 9.19 11.13
N CYS A 57 12.49 9.66 10.72
CA CYS A 57 11.75 9.09 9.60
C CYS A 57 12.44 9.22 8.24
N PRO A 58 13.24 10.26 7.95
CA PRO A 58 14.03 10.34 6.71
C PRO A 58 14.93 9.12 6.45
N ARG A 59 15.32 8.38 7.49
CA ARG A 59 16.09 7.13 7.36
C ARG A 59 15.32 6.07 6.57
N VAL A 60 14.02 5.90 6.86
CA VAL A 60 13.17 4.94 6.14
C VAL A 60 12.96 5.41 4.70
N SER A 61 12.69 6.68 4.49
CA SER A 61 12.56 7.25 3.14
C SER A 61 13.84 7.03 2.32
N TYR A 62 15.01 7.19 2.92
CA TYR A 62 16.28 6.87 2.27
C TYR A 62 16.42 5.36 1.99
N GLY A 63 16.02 4.51 2.94
CA GLY A 63 15.97 3.06 2.72
C GLY A 63 15.06 2.68 1.55
N ILE A 64 13.91 3.33 1.43
CA ILE A 64 12.96 3.13 0.31
C ILE A 64 13.65 3.51 -1.02
N SER A 65 14.33 4.65 -1.11
CA SER A 65 15.04 5.04 -2.34
C SER A 65 16.07 4.00 -2.76
N LEU A 66 16.80 3.42 -1.80
CA LEU A 66 17.77 2.35 -2.08
C LEU A 66 17.11 1.04 -2.56
N VAL A 67 15.86 0.77 -2.14
CA VAL A 67 15.07 -0.36 -2.67
C VAL A 67 14.65 -0.08 -4.11
N GLU A 68 14.16 1.12 -4.39
CA GLU A 68 13.72 1.56 -5.71
C GLU A 68 14.85 1.56 -6.74
N GLU A 69 16.08 1.84 -6.32
CA GLU A 69 17.28 1.69 -7.19
C GLU A 69 17.55 0.24 -7.59
N GLN A 70 17.10 -0.74 -6.80
CA GLN A 70 17.39 -2.16 -7.05
C GLN A 70 16.24 -2.90 -7.76
N THR A 71 15.01 -2.42 -7.64
CA THR A 71 13.85 -3.12 -8.20
C THR A 71 12.63 -2.21 -8.37
N ASP A 72 11.89 -2.42 -9.45
CA ASP A 72 10.58 -1.82 -9.72
C ASP A 72 9.40 -2.65 -9.19
N LYS A 73 9.69 -3.70 -8.41
CA LYS A 73 8.68 -4.64 -7.93
C LYS A 73 8.25 -4.38 -6.48
N VAL A 74 8.86 -3.40 -5.82
CA VAL A 74 8.48 -2.97 -4.47
C VAL A 74 7.84 -1.60 -4.55
N PHE A 75 6.69 -1.45 -3.91
CA PHE A 75 5.95 -0.20 -3.83
C PHE A 75 5.94 0.29 -2.40
N SER A 76 5.99 1.59 -2.20
CA SER A 76 5.93 2.21 -0.87
C SER A 76 4.64 3.00 -0.68
N VAL A 77 4.14 2.98 0.55
CA VAL A 77 2.97 3.75 1.00
C VAL A 77 3.32 4.42 2.32
N GLY A 78 3.29 5.74 2.37
CA GLY A 78 3.42 6.50 3.60
C GLY A 78 2.09 6.59 4.34
N ALA A 79 2.06 6.12 5.58
CA ALA A 79 0.95 6.31 6.50
C ALA A 79 1.32 7.41 7.50
N HIS A 80 0.92 8.63 7.20
CA HIS A 80 1.23 9.79 8.02
C HIS A 80 0.38 9.83 9.29
N ILE A 81 1.03 10.09 10.41
CA ILE A 81 0.43 10.16 11.76
C ILE A 81 0.87 11.46 12.44
N GLY A 82 -0.07 12.18 13.04
CA GLY A 82 0.20 13.37 13.83
C GLY A 82 0.60 14.60 13.01
N ASP A 83 0.34 14.63 11.73
CA ASP A 83 0.56 15.77 10.85
C ASP A 83 -0.65 16.04 9.93
N PHE A 84 -0.53 17.04 9.05
CA PHE A 84 -1.65 17.46 8.19
C PHE A 84 -2.05 16.43 7.12
N MET A 85 -1.23 15.41 6.88
CA MET A 85 -1.51 14.31 5.96
C MET A 85 -2.18 13.12 6.66
N GLU A 86 -2.30 13.19 8.00
CA GLU A 86 -2.99 12.17 8.78
C GLU A 86 -4.45 12.02 8.32
N ASN A 87 -4.90 10.79 8.26
CA ASN A 87 -6.30 10.48 7.97
C ASN A 87 -6.78 9.26 8.81
N SER A 88 -8.08 9.00 8.78
CA SER A 88 -8.66 7.90 9.56
C SER A 88 -8.13 6.52 9.18
N TYR A 89 -7.66 6.34 7.94
CA TYR A 89 -7.10 5.07 7.49
C TYR A 89 -5.69 4.85 8.02
N SER A 90 -4.84 5.88 8.03
CA SER A 90 -3.50 5.79 8.59
C SER A 90 -3.55 5.44 10.09
N ASN A 91 -4.47 6.05 10.85
CA ASN A 91 -4.70 5.71 12.24
C ASN A 91 -5.20 4.27 12.43
N SER A 92 -6.18 3.85 11.62
CA SER A 92 -6.70 2.48 11.68
C SER A 92 -5.62 1.43 11.37
N LEU A 93 -4.76 1.70 10.39
CA LEU A 93 -3.63 0.83 10.06
C LEU A 93 -2.61 0.78 11.21
N LYS A 94 -2.22 1.95 11.72
CA LYS A 94 -1.33 2.08 12.88
C LYS A 94 -1.82 1.21 14.05
N ASP A 95 -3.10 1.32 14.39
CA ASP A 95 -3.70 0.57 15.49
C ASP A 95 -3.76 -0.94 15.20
N ALA A 96 -4.12 -1.32 13.97
CA ALA A 96 -4.19 -2.73 13.55
C ALA A 96 -2.82 -3.43 13.58
N PHE A 97 -1.75 -2.71 13.31
CA PHE A 97 -0.37 -3.24 13.35
C PHE A 97 0.35 -2.95 14.67
N GLY A 98 -0.32 -2.32 15.64
CA GLY A 98 0.25 -2.03 16.95
C GLY A 98 1.48 -1.11 16.89
N VAL A 99 1.50 -0.16 15.97
CA VAL A 99 2.60 0.78 15.83
C VAL A 99 2.59 1.77 16.97
N THR A 100 3.64 1.76 17.78
CA THR A 100 3.79 2.61 18.97
C THR A 100 4.98 3.57 18.90
N GLY A 101 5.80 3.46 17.86
CA GLY A 101 6.99 4.31 17.67
C GLY A 101 7.24 4.61 16.21
N TYR A 102 8.02 5.67 15.96
CA TYR A 102 8.31 6.13 14.60
C TYR A 102 9.80 6.39 14.39
N PRO A 103 10.34 6.08 13.19
CA PRO A 103 9.65 5.39 12.11
C PRO A 103 9.40 3.92 12.43
N THR A 104 8.37 3.36 11.83
CA THR A 104 8.14 1.91 11.77
C THR A 104 7.66 1.57 10.36
N ALA A 105 8.32 0.65 9.69
CA ALA A 105 7.90 0.18 8.38
C ALA A 105 7.66 -1.32 8.38
N TYR A 106 6.62 -1.76 7.68
CA TYR A 106 6.31 -3.17 7.45
C TYR A 106 6.53 -3.53 5.98
N VAL A 107 7.05 -4.72 5.74
CA VAL A 107 7.13 -5.30 4.41
C VAL A 107 6.07 -6.38 4.26
N ASN A 108 5.19 -6.25 3.29
CA ASN A 108 4.07 -7.17 3.01
C ASN A 108 3.18 -7.45 4.23
N ARG A 109 3.08 -6.54 5.18
CA ARG A 109 2.33 -6.72 6.44
C ARG A 109 2.73 -7.94 7.26
N SER A 110 3.85 -8.57 6.92
CA SER A 110 4.31 -9.83 7.53
C SER A 110 5.47 -9.64 8.49
N ALA A 111 6.29 -8.64 8.29
CA ALA A 111 7.46 -8.38 9.12
C ALA A 111 7.78 -6.89 9.19
N VAL A 112 8.21 -6.44 10.35
CA VAL A 112 8.82 -5.12 10.52
C VAL A 112 10.11 -5.09 9.70
N TRP A 113 10.33 -4.03 8.95
CA TRP A 113 11.59 -3.80 8.26
C TRP A 113 12.69 -3.52 9.29
N ALA A 114 13.73 -4.33 9.26
CA ALA A 114 14.75 -4.31 10.31
C ALA A 114 15.56 -3.01 10.33
N TYR A 115 15.75 -2.49 11.52
CA TYR A 115 16.60 -1.31 11.77
C TYR A 115 18.10 -1.65 11.62
N PRO A 116 18.94 -0.77 11.08
CA PRO A 116 18.55 0.41 10.29
C PRO A 116 18.17 -0.03 8.87
N GLU A 117 17.05 0.49 8.37
CA GLU A 117 16.42 0.08 7.12
C GLU A 117 17.37 0.21 5.90
N PRO A 118 18.19 1.28 5.76
CA PRO A 118 19.16 1.39 4.67
C PRO A 118 20.18 0.24 4.61
N ASN A 119 20.49 -0.39 5.73
CA ASN A 119 21.40 -1.55 5.77
C ASN A 119 20.68 -2.86 5.48
N ASN A 120 19.35 -2.85 5.51
CA ASN A 120 18.49 -4.03 5.37
C ASN A 120 17.61 -3.97 4.11
N VAL A 121 18.07 -3.30 3.06
CA VAL A 121 17.40 -3.18 1.75
C VAL A 121 17.03 -4.54 1.17
N ALA A 122 17.92 -5.52 1.32
CA ALA A 122 17.70 -6.89 0.84
C ALA A 122 16.45 -7.55 1.47
N GLN A 123 16.05 -7.17 2.68
CA GLN A 123 14.82 -7.69 3.30
C GLN A 123 13.58 -7.32 2.47
N ALA A 124 13.48 -6.10 2.00
CA ALA A 124 12.37 -5.64 1.18
C ALA A 124 12.46 -6.20 -0.25
N VAL A 125 13.63 -6.12 -0.89
CA VAL A 125 13.86 -6.60 -2.26
C VAL A 125 13.54 -8.10 -2.37
N ASN A 126 13.99 -8.92 -1.41
CA ASN A 126 13.75 -10.36 -1.43
C ASN A 126 12.26 -10.73 -1.32
N GLN A 127 11.43 -9.87 -0.73
CA GLN A 127 9.98 -10.10 -0.66
C GLN A 127 9.29 -10.00 -2.03
N ALA A 128 9.91 -9.32 -2.98
CA ALA A 128 9.43 -9.21 -4.37
C ALA A 128 10.02 -10.25 -5.32
N THR A 129 10.74 -11.26 -4.78
CA THR A 129 11.33 -12.35 -5.57
C THR A 129 10.52 -13.64 -5.46
N GLY A 130 10.71 -14.53 -6.43
CA GLY A 130 10.05 -15.85 -6.46
C GLY A 130 8.70 -15.84 -7.21
N VAL A 131 7.87 -16.82 -6.90
CA VAL A 131 6.59 -17.06 -7.57
C VAL A 131 5.46 -16.36 -6.81
N ALA A 132 4.53 -15.78 -7.54
CA ALA A 132 3.26 -15.32 -7.01
C ALA A 132 2.13 -16.24 -7.47
N ASN A 133 1.28 -16.67 -6.53
CA ASN A 133 0.13 -17.53 -6.83
C ASN A 133 -1.14 -16.72 -7.14
N VAL A 134 -1.09 -15.43 -6.86
CA VAL A 134 -2.18 -14.48 -7.16
C VAL A 134 -1.63 -13.36 -8.02
N GLY A 135 -2.28 -13.13 -9.14
CA GLY A 135 -2.02 -12.00 -10.03
C GLY A 135 -3.11 -10.95 -9.93
N LEU A 136 -2.69 -9.70 -10.04
CA LEU A 136 -3.59 -8.54 -10.07
C LEU A 136 -3.28 -7.69 -11.31
N SER A 137 -4.34 -7.24 -11.96
CA SER A 137 -4.27 -6.20 -12.99
C SER A 137 -5.25 -5.10 -12.62
N VAL A 138 -4.79 -3.87 -12.67
CA VAL A 138 -5.60 -2.70 -12.31
C VAL A 138 -5.60 -1.72 -13.48
N GLY A 139 -6.79 -1.42 -13.97
CA GLY A 139 -7.04 -0.29 -14.87
C GLY A 139 -7.78 0.81 -14.11
N SER A 140 -7.52 2.06 -14.43
CA SER A 140 -8.22 3.19 -13.85
C SER A 140 -8.66 4.18 -14.92
N ILE A 141 -9.83 4.78 -14.72
CA ILE A 141 -10.34 5.88 -15.54
C ILE A 141 -10.80 6.98 -14.59
N LEU A 142 -10.35 8.20 -14.83
CA LEU A 142 -10.86 9.39 -14.18
C LEU A 142 -11.97 9.98 -15.06
N ASP A 143 -13.20 10.01 -14.52
CA ASP A 143 -14.38 10.56 -15.17
C ASP A 143 -14.93 11.69 -14.31
N GLY A 144 -14.56 12.93 -14.67
CA GLY A 144 -14.80 14.10 -13.82
C GLY A 144 -14.07 13.97 -12.49
N SER A 145 -14.84 13.89 -11.40
CA SER A 145 -14.31 13.70 -10.04
C SER A 145 -14.42 12.25 -9.56
N THR A 146 -14.78 11.30 -10.43
CA THR A 146 -14.97 9.89 -10.10
C THR A 146 -13.83 9.05 -10.65
N ILE A 147 -13.20 8.25 -9.78
CA ILE A 147 -12.23 7.24 -10.18
C ILE A 147 -12.97 5.92 -10.37
N LYS A 148 -12.92 5.38 -11.60
CA LYS A 148 -13.41 4.04 -11.91
C LYS A 148 -12.21 3.09 -11.94
N LEU A 149 -12.26 2.02 -11.16
CA LEU A 149 -11.22 1.00 -11.12
C LEU A 149 -11.75 -0.31 -11.69
N LEU A 150 -10.99 -0.88 -12.61
CA LEU A 150 -11.19 -2.24 -13.11
C LEU A 150 -10.06 -3.10 -12.52
N VAL A 151 -10.41 -4.01 -11.62
CA VAL A 151 -9.46 -4.94 -11.01
C VAL A 151 -9.74 -6.35 -11.52
N SER A 152 -8.76 -6.94 -12.16
CA SER A 152 -8.81 -8.35 -12.57
C SER A 152 -7.86 -9.15 -11.69
N THR A 153 -8.33 -10.31 -11.21
CA THR A 153 -7.56 -11.21 -10.36
C THR A 153 -7.39 -12.54 -11.05
N GLY A 154 -6.19 -13.11 -11.00
CA GLY A 154 -5.89 -14.44 -11.47
C GLY A 154 -5.29 -15.28 -10.33
N PHE A 155 -5.57 -16.59 -10.33
CA PHE A 155 -5.12 -17.51 -9.29
C PHE A 155 -4.50 -18.74 -9.95
N ASN A 156 -3.28 -19.11 -9.54
CA ASN A 156 -2.62 -20.34 -9.99
C ASN A 156 -3.02 -21.56 -9.16
N GLU A 157 -3.63 -21.34 -8.01
CA GLU A 157 -4.11 -22.36 -7.10
C GLU A 157 -5.35 -21.88 -6.35
N ASN A 158 -6.07 -22.79 -5.72
CA ASN A 158 -7.19 -22.41 -4.88
C ASN A 158 -6.66 -21.70 -3.61
N VAL A 159 -7.00 -20.45 -3.45
CA VAL A 159 -6.68 -19.67 -2.26
C VAL A 159 -7.98 -19.29 -1.52
N SER A 160 -7.93 -19.33 -0.21
CA SER A 160 -9.06 -18.94 0.65
C SER A 160 -8.62 -17.87 1.63
N GLY A 161 -9.57 -17.10 2.13
CA GLY A 161 -9.29 -16.07 3.14
C GLY A 161 -8.54 -14.85 2.62
N THR A 162 -8.44 -14.67 1.30
CA THR A 162 -7.82 -13.49 0.69
C THR A 162 -8.78 -12.31 0.70
N LYS A 163 -8.21 -11.11 0.79
CA LYS A 163 -8.96 -9.84 0.70
C LYS A 163 -8.27 -8.95 -0.33
N LEU A 164 -9.06 -8.29 -1.16
CA LEU A 164 -8.56 -7.21 -2.00
C LEU A 164 -8.48 -5.92 -1.16
N VAL A 165 -7.30 -5.33 -1.11
CA VAL A 165 -7.07 -4.02 -0.49
C VAL A 165 -6.67 -3.04 -1.57
N ILE A 166 -7.29 -1.88 -1.59
CA ILE A 166 -6.98 -0.81 -2.53
C ILE A 166 -6.54 0.40 -1.73
N PHE A 167 -5.34 0.91 -2.05
CA PHE A 167 -4.87 2.20 -1.58
C PHE A 167 -5.09 3.25 -2.66
N ILE A 168 -5.66 4.38 -2.27
CA ILE A 168 -5.65 5.61 -3.06
C ILE A 168 -4.62 6.50 -2.42
N LEU A 169 -3.58 6.84 -3.17
CA LEU A 169 -2.47 7.63 -2.69
C LEU A 169 -2.56 9.04 -3.28
N GLU A 170 -2.18 10.02 -2.49
CA GLU A 170 -1.88 11.36 -2.96
C GLU A 170 -0.37 11.49 -3.07
N ASP A 171 0.12 11.97 -4.20
CA ASP A 171 1.54 12.13 -4.50
C ASP A 171 1.89 13.59 -4.71
N GLY A 172 3.19 13.92 -4.66
CA GLY A 172 3.68 15.27 -4.90
C GLY A 172 3.39 16.28 -3.78
N ILE A 173 3.04 15.82 -2.58
CA ILE A 173 2.81 16.69 -1.42
C ILE A 173 4.15 17.23 -0.93
N ILE A 174 4.27 18.55 -0.88
CA ILE A 174 5.47 19.23 -0.39
C ILE A 174 5.24 19.69 1.04
N ALA A 175 6.11 19.25 1.95
CA ALA A 175 6.06 19.61 3.36
C ALA A 175 7.47 19.77 3.95
N SER A 176 7.59 20.56 5.02
CA SER A 176 8.82 20.60 5.80
C SER A 176 8.91 19.33 6.63
N GLN A 177 10.07 18.66 6.57
CA GLN A 177 10.36 17.43 7.30
C GLN A 177 11.43 17.68 8.36
N SER A 178 11.16 17.29 9.61
CA SER A 178 12.20 17.21 10.63
C SER A 178 13.24 16.15 10.24
N ASN A 179 14.53 16.47 10.42
CA ASN A 179 15.61 15.55 10.10
C ASN A 179 16.72 15.62 11.15
N TYR A 180 17.02 14.50 11.80
CA TYR A 180 18.10 14.38 12.80
C TYR A 180 19.39 13.75 12.20
N THR A 181 19.38 13.39 10.93
CA THR A 181 20.47 12.69 10.25
C THR A 181 21.31 13.61 9.34
N SER A 182 21.16 14.93 9.50
CA SER A 182 21.90 15.93 8.69
C SER A 182 23.34 16.06 9.14
#